data_be7995e0f4dbdb2929a09db496a0435a
#
_entry.id   be7995e0f4dbdb2929a09db496a0435a
#
_cell.length_a   1.000
_cell.length_b   1.000
_cell.length_c   1.000
_cell.angle_alpha   90.00
_cell.angle_beta   90.00
_cell.angle_gamma   90.00
#
_symmetry.space_group_name_H-M   'P 1'
#
loop_
_entity.id
_entity.type
_entity.pdbx_description
1 polymer ?
#
loop_
_entity_poly.entity_id
_entity_poly.type
_entity_poly.pdbx_seq_one_letter_code
_entity_poly.pdbx_strand_id
1 'polypeptide(L)'
;MQEAVIIAKNIFRRFPTKYERLISFLVDKLEHYTEPEPKAAIVWIIGEYADKIENSETMIEQLTEVFLEEPDPVKLSLLTATVKLYLKKPDESEELIHKVLNLATDSADSPDIKDRAYIYWRMLSADPGKAHDVVLGTKPQIAHDTYNIYDEELVDMLIDQISNLSSIYHKTADEWRE
;
A
#
# COMPACT_ATOMS: atom_id res chain seq x y z
N MET A 1 -3.11 -1.24 19.97
CA MET A 1 -2.07 -1.94 19.20
C MET A 1 -2.34 -1.89 17.69
N GLN A 2 -3.59 -2.01 17.25
CA GLN A 2 -3.96 -1.99 15.83
C GLN A 2 -3.59 -0.66 15.13
N GLU A 3 -3.87 0.49 15.73
CA GLU A 3 -3.47 1.80 15.17
C GLU A 3 -1.96 1.99 15.07
N ALA A 4 -1.20 1.36 15.96
CA ALA A 4 0.27 1.49 15.95
C ALA A 4 0.90 0.91 14.68
N VAL A 5 0.32 -0.12 14.05
CA VAL A 5 0.84 -0.69 12.80
C VAL A 5 0.59 0.24 11.61
N ILE A 6 -0.51 0.99 11.61
CA ILE A 6 -0.78 2.00 10.58
C ILE A 6 0.27 3.12 10.65
N ILE A 7 0.55 3.59 11.86
CA ILE A 7 1.60 4.59 12.09
C ILE A 7 2.98 4.04 11.70
N ALA A 8 3.28 2.79 12.08
CA ALA A 8 4.52 2.13 11.71
C ALA A 8 4.70 2.03 10.18
N LYS A 9 3.64 1.65 9.43
CA LYS A 9 3.65 1.67 7.96
C LYS A 9 4.02 3.05 7.40
N ASN A 10 3.45 4.11 7.96
CA ASN A 10 3.74 5.48 7.51
C ASN A 10 5.19 5.90 7.85
N ILE A 11 5.72 5.48 9.01
CA ILE A 11 7.12 5.70 9.39
C ILE A 11 8.06 4.92 8.45
N PHE A 12 7.78 3.65 8.14
CA PHE A 12 8.58 2.86 7.20
C PHE A 12 8.54 3.45 5.79
N ARG A 13 7.39 3.97 5.35
CA ARG A 13 7.27 4.64 4.05
C ARG A 13 8.10 5.94 3.99
N ARG A 14 8.20 6.67 5.10
CA ARG A 14 9.00 7.91 5.20
C ARG A 14 10.49 7.62 5.38
N PHE A 15 10.84 6.56 6.12
CA PHE A 15 12.20 6.19 6.48
C PHE A 15 12.47 4.69 6.23
N PRO A 16 12.58 4.26 4.97
CA PRO A 16 12.55 2.84 4.58
C PRO A 16 13.62 1.96 5.24
N THR A 17 14.80 2.53 5.59
CA THR A 17 15.94 1.75 6.11
C THR A 17 16.20 1.93 7.59
N LYS A 18 15.47 2.85 8.26
CA LYS A 18 15.89 3.32 9.60
C LYS A 18 15.38 2.46 10.77
N TYR A 19 14.23 1.79 10.62
CA TYR A 19 13.53 1.13 11.72
C TYR A 19 13.23 -0.35 11.46
N GLU A 20 14.01 -1.02 10.65
CA GLU A 20 13.79 -2.41 10.19
C GLU A 20 13.67 -3.43 11.33
N ARG A 21 14.32 -3.16 12.48
CA ARG A 21 14.24 -4.03 13.67
C ARG A 21 12.83 -4.19 14.24
N LEU A 22 11.92 -3.27 13.92
CA LEU A 22 10.53 -3.34 14.38
C LEU A 22 9.67 -4.27 13.50
N ILE A 23 10.15 -4.63 12.31
CA ILE A 23 9.39 -5.42 11.34
C ILE A 23 9.07 -6.79 11.91
N SER A 24 10.06 -7.52 12.41
CA SER A 24 9.85 -8.86 13.00
C SER A 24 8.82 -8.80 14.14
N PHE A 25 8.96 -7.84 15.04
CA PHE A 25 8.03 -7.68 16.17
C PHE A 25 6.58 -7.41 15.74
N LEU A 26 6.38 -6.65 14.65
CA LEU A 26 5.05 -6.36 14.12
C LEU A 26 4.47 -7.56 13.39
N VAL A 27 5.29 -8.26 12.61
CA VAL A 27 4.90 -9.42 11.81
C VAL A 27 4.55 -10.62 12.69
N ASP A 28 5.27 -10.86 13.78
CA ASP A 28 4.98 -11.93 14.76
C ASP A 28 3.57 -11.82 15.36
N LYS A 29 2.94 -10.67 15.25
CA LYS A 29 1.60 -10.40 15.76
C LYS A 29 0.52 -10.34 14.70
N LEU A 30 0.77 -10.90 13.52
CA LEU A 30 -0.15 -10.87 12.37
C LEU A 30 -1.58 -11.30 12.75
N GLU A 31 -1.74 -12.36 13.52
CA GLU A 31 -3.04 -12.90 13.96
C GLU A 31 -3.86 -11.94 14.84
N HIS A 32 -3.22 -10.93 15.44
CA HIS A 32 -3.91 -9.97 16.32
C HIS A 32 -4.53 -8.79 15.53
N TYR A 33 -4.23 -8.66 14.24
CA TYR A 33 -4.77 -7.59 13.39
C TYR A 33 -6.06 -8.07 12.73
N THR A 34 -7.19 -7.81 13.38
CA THR A 34 -8.53 -8.23 12.92
C THR A 34 -9.26 -7.16 12.13
N GLU A 35 -8.94 -5.87 12.36
CA GLU A 35 -9.54 -4.77 11.63
C GLU A 35 -8.92 -4.62 10.23
N PRO A 36 -9.71 -4.20 9.22
CA PRO A 36 -9.26 -4.14 7.82
C PRO A 36 -8.04 -3.25 7.60
N GLU A 37 -8.02 -2.04 8.16
CA GLU A 37 -6.93 -1.09 7.93
C GLU A 37 -5.60 -1.51 8.55
N PRO A 38 -5.53 -1.92 9.83
CA PRO A 38 -4.33 -2.49 10.42
C PRO A 38 -3.85 -3.75 9.70
N LYS A 39 -4.78 -4.65 9.30
CA LYS A 39 -4.45 -5.85 8.55
C LYS A 39 -3.88 -5.52 7.18
N ALA A 40 -4.47 -4.59 6.44
CA ALA A 40 -3.92 -4.09 5.20
C ALA A 40 -2.53 -3.43 5.36
N ALA A 41 -2.32 -2.73 6.49
CA ALA A 41 -1.04 -2.11 6.79
C ALA A 41 0.08 -3.13 7.05
N ILE A 42 -0.19 -4.19 7.82
CA ILE A 42 0.81 -5.24 8.07
C ILE A 42 1.10 -6.05 6.82
N VAL A 43 0.09 -6.38 6.01
CA VAL A 43 0.25 -7.06 4.72
C VAL A 43 1.14 -6.21 3.78
N TRP A 44 0.95 -4.90 3.76
CA TRP A 44 1.83 -3.99 3.01
C TRP A 44 3.29 -4.07 3.50
N ILE A 45 3.51 -4.10 4.83
CA ILE A 45 4.86 -4.22 5.41
C ILE A 45 5.50 -5.55 5.00
N ILE A 46 4.77 -6.66 5.06
CA ILE A 46 5.27 -7.97 4.64
C ILE A 46 5.71 -7.95 3.16
N GLY A 47 4.90 -7.39 2.27
CA GLY A 47 5.26 -7.28 0.85
C GLY A 47 6.46 -6.35 0.60
N GLU A 48 6.52 -5.20 1.30
CA GLU A 48 7.62 -4.24 1.12
C GLU A 48 8.96 -4.79 1.60
N TYR A 49 8.96 -5.56 2.68
CA TYR A 49 10.17 -6.12 3.31
C TYR A 49 10.27 -7.65 3.20
N ALA A 50 9.67 -8.24 2.14
CA ALA A 50 9.64 -9.68 1.93
C ALA A 50 11.03 -10.32 1.89
N ASP A 51 12.04 -9.59 1.43
CA ASP A 51 13.45 -9.99 1.41
C ASP A 51 14.11 -10.07 2.80
N LYS A 52 13.52 -9.43 3.81
CA LYS A 52 14.03 -9.35 5.19
C LYS A 52 13.25 -10.20 6.20
N ILE A 53 12.15 -10.79 5.75
CA ILE A 53 11.27 -11.64 6.55
C ILE A 53 11.48 -13.09 6.11
N GLU A 54 11.95 -13.95 7.01
CA GLU A 54 12.32 -15.34 6.70
C GLU A 54 11.13 -16.16 6.14
N ASN A 55 9.94 -15.99 6.69
CA ASN A 55 8.74 -16.76 6.33
C ASN A 55 7.69 -15.93 5.60
N SER A 56 8.12 -14.94 4.80
CA SER A 56 7.20 -14.02 4.10
C SER A 56 6.26 -14.74 3.14
N GLU A 57 6.73 -15.76 2.44
CA GLU A 57 5.96 -16.60 1.52
C GLU A 57 4.85 -17.37 2.23
N THR A 58 5.19 -18.06 3.33
CA THR A 58 4.19 -18.82 4.12
C THR A 58 3.11 -17.92 4.71
N MET A 59 3.49 -16.72 5.17
CA MET A 59 2.53 -15.74 5.70
C MET A 59 1.57 -15.23 4.62
N ILE A 60 2.08 -14.92 3.43
CA ILE A 60 1.24 -14.47 2.31
C ILE A 60 0.37 -15.63 1.81
N GLU A 61 0.89 -16.86 1.80
CA GLU A 61 0.12 -18.05 1.43
C GLU A 61 -1.07 -18.26 2.37
N GLN A 62 -0.86 -18.23 3.68
CA GLN A 62 -1.93 -18.34 4.69
C GLN A 62 -3.01 -17.24 4.51
N LEU A 63 -2.60 -16.01 4.25
CA LEU A 63 -3.54 -14.92 3.97
C LEU A 63 -4.29 -15.11 2.64
N THR A 64 -3.67 -15.79 1.67
CA THR A 64 -4.29 -16.09 0.37
C THR A 64 -5.39 -17.13 0.49
N GLU A 65 -5.32 -18.05 1.45
CA GLU A 65 -6.38 -19.05 1.67
C GLU A 65 -7.73 -18.41 2.02
N VAL A 66 -7.70 -17.29 2.74
CA VAL A 66 -8.89 -16.53 3.13
C VAL A 66 -9.14 -15.30 2.25
N PHE A 67 -8.47 -15.20 1.09
CA PHE A 67 -8.50 -14.01 0.23
C PHE A 67 -9.92 -13.51 -0.08
N LEU A 68 -10.84 -14.41 -0.42
CA LEU A 68 -12.21 -14.04 -0.83
C LEU A 68 -13.06 -13.52 0.34
N GLU A 69 -12.74 -13.91 1.57
CA GLU A 69 -13.45 -13.49 2.78
C GLU A 69 -12.96 -12.13 3.30
N GLU A 70 -11.77 -11.71 2.88
CA GLU A 70 -11.17 -10.47 3.34
C GLU A 70 -11.85 -9.22 2.73
N PRO A 71 -11.87 -8.09 3.45
CA PRO A 71 -12.31 -6.80 2.90
C PRO A 71 -11.39 -6.30 1.78
N ASP A 72 -11.94 -5.49 0.86
CA ASP A 72 -11.23 -4.97 -0.31
C ASP A 72 -9.88 -4.30 -0.01
N PRO A 73 -9.71 -3.48 1.05
CA PRO A 73 -8.40 -2.91 1.38
C PRO A 73 -7.32 -3.97 1.67
N VAL A 74 -7.72 -5.09 2.30
CA VAL A 74 -6.82 -6.21 2.60
C VAL A 74 -6.50 -6.97 1.32
N LYS A 75 -7.52 -7.28 0.49
CA LYS A 75 -7.34 -7.92 -0.82
C LYS A 75 -6.38 -7.15 -1.72
N LEU A 76 -6.56 -5.83 -1.83
CA LEU A 76 -5.68 -4.96 -2.63
C LEU A 76 -4.23 -4.94 -2.10
N SER A 77 -4.08 -4.91 -0.78
CA SER A 77 -2.76 -4.97 -0.16
C SER A 77 -2.10 -6.33 -0.36
N LEU A 78 -2.87 -7.42 -0.24
CA LEU A 78 -2.39 -8.78 -0.41
C LEU A 78 -1.96 -9.05 -1.86
N LEU A 79 -2.79 -8.65 -2.84
CA LEU A 79 -2.44 -8.72 -4.25
C LEU A 79 -1.11 -8.02 -4.55
N THR A 80 -0.95 -6.79 -4.05
CA THR A 80 0.30 -6.03 -4.24
C THR A 80 1.49 -6.64 -3.50
N ALA A 81 1.29 -7.16 -2.28
CA ALA A 81 2.32 -7.82 -1.50
C ALA A 81 2.82 -9.10 -2.18
N THR A 82 1.91 -9.90 -2.74
CA THR A 82 2.26 -11.12 -3.50
C THR A 82 3.08 -10.79 -4.75
N VAL A 83 2.71 -9.74 -5.49
CA VAL A 83 3.49 -9.29 -6.65
C VAL A 83 4.90 -8.86 -6.24
N LYS A 84 5.04 -8.12 -5.13
CA LYS A 84 6.36 -7.72 -4.62
C LYS A 84 7.18 -8.91 -4.14
N LEU A 85 6.55 -9.86 -3.47
CA LEU A 85 7.19 -11.10 -3.05
C LEU A 85 7.73 -11.86 -4.27
N TYR A 86 6.90 -12.04 -5.30
CA TYR A 86 7.30 -12.73 -6.54
C TYR A 86 8.49 -12.03 -7.23
N LEU A 87 8.47 -10.71 -7.32
CA LEU A 87 9.57 -9.96 -7.92
C LEU A 87 10.88 -10.01 -7.12
N LYS A 88 10.80 -10.26 -5.81
CA LYS A 88 11.97 -10.38 -4.92
C LYS A 88 12.47 -11.83 -4.78
N LYS A 89 11.53 -12.80 -4.75
CA LYS A 89 11.79 -14.23 -4.55
C LYS A 89 10.98 -15.07 -5.56
N PRO A 90 11.34 -15.05 -6.85
CA PRO A 90 10.55 -15.69 -7.89
C PRO A 90 10.42 -17.20 -7.71
N ASP A 91 11.51 -17.87 -7.36
CA ASP A 91 11.55 -19.34 -7.25
C ASP A 91 10.61 -19.90 -6.14
N GLU A 92 10.38 -19.12 -5.08
CA GLU A 92 9.60 -19.54 -3.91
C GLU A 92 8.12 -19.16 -4.02
N SER A 93 7.73 -18.29 -4.97
CA SER A 93 6.41 -17.68 -5.01
C SER A 93 5.69 -17.73 -6.36
N GLU A 94 6.20 -18.53 -7.33
CA GLU A 94 5.59 -18.66 -8.66
C GLU A 94 4.17 -19.23 -8.61
N GLU A 95 3.93 -20.29 -7.86
CA GLU A 95 2.59 -20.86 -7.70
C GLU A 95 1.65 -19.91 -6.99
N LEU A 96 2.16 -19.19 -5.98
CA LEU A 96 1.39 -18.26 -5.17
C LEU A 96 0.91 -17.06 -5.98
N ILE A 97 1.76 -16.47 -6.82
CA ILE A 97 1.37 -15.34 -7.67
C ILE A 97 0.27 -15.74 -8.66
N HIS A 98 0.37 -16.92 -9.27
CA HIS A 98 -0.66 -17.44 -10.16
C HIS A 98 -2.00 -17.66 -9.43
N LYS A 99 -1.95 -18.25 -8.22
CA LYS A 99 -3.15 -18.47 -7.38
C LYS A 99 -3.84 -17.14 -7.04
N VAL A 100 -3.09 -16.14 -6.57
CA VAL A 100 -3.66 -14.84 -6.17
C VAL A 100 -4.21 -14.07 -7.37
N LEU A 101 -3.51 -14.06 -8.50
CA LEU A 101 -4.00 -13.39 -9.72
C LEU A 101 -5.29 -14.04 -10.23
N ASN A 102 -5.39 -15.37 -10.24
CA ASN A 102 -6.63 -16.06 -10.61
C ASN A 102 -7.78 -15.74 -9.64
N LEU A 103 -7.55 -15.79 -8.33
CA LEU A 103 -8.57 -15.43 -7.34
C LEU A 103 -9.04 -13.99 -7.52
N ALA A 104 -8.13 -13.06 -7.79
CA ALA A 104 -8.45 -11.66 -7.96
C ALA A 104 -9.19 -11.36 -9.28
N THR A 105 -8.89 -12.07 -10.38
CA THR A 105 -9.53 -11.84 -11.67
C THR A 105 -10.87 -12.54 -11.79
N ASP A 106 -10.98 -13.78 -11.34
CA ASP A 106 -12.14 -14.62 -11.59
C ASP A 106 -13.19 -14.53 -10.49
N SER A 107 -12.73 -14.48 -9.22
CA SER A 107 -13.60 -14.68 -8.08
C SER A 107 -13.83 -13.42 -7.22
N ALA A 108 -13.04 -12.35 -7.39
CA ALA A 108 -13.28 -11.11 -6.66
C ALA A 108 -14.52 -10.37 -7.20
N ASP A 109 -15.32 -9.79 -6.30
CA ASP A 109 -16.50 -9.01 -6.67
C ASP A 109 -16.17 -7.57 -7.07
N SER A 110 -15.10 -7.02 -6.49
CA SER A 110 -14.68 -5.63 -6.68
C SER A 110 -14.01 -5.39 -8.03
N PRO A 111 -14.49 -4.44 -8.85
CA PRO A 111 -13.86 -4.06 -10.12
C PRO A 111 -12.41 -3.57 -9.93
N ASP A 112 -12.14 -2.81 -8.87
CA ASP A 112 -10.79 -2.28 -8.59
C ASP A 112 -9.75 -3.38 -8.38
N ILE A 113 -10.16 -4.47 -7.74
CA ILE A 113 -9.29 -5.63 -7.51
C ILE A 113 -9.00 -6.33 -8.85
N LYS A 114 -10.05 -6.55 -9.67
CA LYS A 114 -9.91 -7.16 -11.00
C LYS A 114 -8.99 -6.34 -11.90
N ASP A 115 -9.24 -5.05 -12.01
CA ASP A 115 -8.45 -4.15 -12.86
C ASP A 115 -6.98 -4.14 -12.44
N ARG A 116 -6.70 -4.06 -11.14
CA ARG A 116 -5.33 -4.12 -10.62
C ARG A 116 -4.68 -5.47 -10.89
N ALA A 117 -5.41 -6.58 -10.73
CA ALA A 117 -4.90 -7.91 -11.04
C ALA A 117 -4.55 -8.06 -12.53
N TYR A 118 -5.40 -7.57 -13.44
CA TYR A 118 -5.12 -7.56 -14.87
C TYR A 118 -3.91 -6.70 -15.24
N ILE A 119 -3.74 -5.55 -14.59
CA ILE A 119 -2.56 -4.70 -14.79
C ILE A 119 -1.29 -5.46 -14.38
N TYR A 120 -1.27 -6.07 -13.21
CA TYR A 120 -0.13 -6.85 -12.75
C TYR A 120 0.14 -8.05 -13.66
N TRP A 121 -0.90 -8.79 -14.03
CA TRP A 121 -0.76 -9.93 -14.94
C TRP A 121 -0.10 -9.53 -16.26
N ARG A 122 -0.60 -8.47 -16.88
CA ARG A 122 -0.03 -7.96 -18.14
C ARG A 122 1.40 -7.47 -17.98
N MET A 123 1.71 -6.77 -16.88
CA MET A 123 3.07 -6.30 -16.63
C MET A 123 4.06 -7.47 -16.47
N LEU A 124 3.70 -8.45 -15.66
CA LEU A 124 4.54 -9.62 -15.40
C LEU A 124 4.73 -10.48 -16.66
N SER A 125 3.68 -10.63 -17.49
CA SER A 125 3.74 -11.42 -18.73
C SER A 125 4.47 -10.72 -19.87
N ALA A 126 4.41 -9.38 -19.93
CA ALA A 126 5.01 -8.62 -21.03
C ALA A 126 6.51 -8.41 -20.83
N ASP A 127 6.93 -7.97 -19.65
CA ASP A 127 8.32 -7.66 -19.33
C ASP A 127 8.54 -7.68 -17.80
N PRO A 128 9.01 -8.80 -17.25
CA PRO A 128 9.27 -8.89 -15.81
C PRO A 128 10.30 -7.87 -15.30
N GLY A 129 11.25 -7.45 -16.14
CA GLY A 129 12.23 -6.43 -15.77
C GLY A 129 11.57 -5.06 -15.58
N LYS A 130 10.71 -4.66 -16.50
CA LYS A 130 9.92 -3.41 -16.34
C LYS A 130 8.93 -3.51 -15.19
N ALA A 131 8.31 -4.67 -14.96
CA ALA A 131 7.45 -4.89 -13.80
C ALA A 131 8.23 -4.65 -12.50
N HIS A 132 9.46 -5.17 -12.39
CA HIS A 132 10.35 -4.92 -11.27
C HIS A 132 10.62 -3.42 -11.06
N ASP A 133 10.99 -2.70 -12.11
CA ASP A 133 11.30 -1.27 -12.03
C ASP A 133 10.09 -0.42 -11.62
N VAL A 134 8.88 -0.79 -12.06
CA VAL A 134 7.65 -0.08 -11.71
C VAL A 134 7.19 -0.39 -10.28
N VAL A 135 7.15 -1.68 -9.92
CA VAL A 135 6.56 -2.13 -8.64
C VAL A 135 7.53 -1.92 -7.46
N LEU A 136 8.82 -2.21 -7.67
CA LEU A 136 9.87 -2.07 -6.66
C LEU A 136 10.68 -0.76 -6.80
N GLY A 137 10.34 0.08 -7.77
CA GLY A 137 11.01 1.37 -8.00
C GLY A 137 11.02 2.26 -6.77
N THR A 138 12.04 3.10 -6.68
CA THR A 138 12.21 4.05 -5.57
C THR A 138 11.02 5.00 -5.50
N LYS A 139 10.33 5.00 -4.38
CA LYS A 139 9.17 5.88 -4.15
C LYS A 139 9.64 7.28 -3.81
N PRO A 140 8.93 8.33 -4.29
CA PRO A 140 9.26 9.70 -3.91
C PRO A 140 9.13 9.87 -2.39
N GLN A 141 10.08 10.61 -1.81
CA GLN A 141 10.05 10.90 -0.37
C GLN A 141 8.83 11.76 -0.04
N ILE A 142 8.17 11.45 1.07
CA ILE A 142 7.11 12.31 1.62
C ILE A 142 7.81 13.50 2.28
N ALA A 143 7.88 14.63 1.57
CA ALA A 143 8.67 15.80 1.96
C ALA A 143 8.05 16.60 3.11
N HIS A 144 6.72 16.59 3.28
CA HIS A 144 6.02 17.40 4.26
C HIS A 144 4.98 16.59 5.05
N ASP A 145 4.80 16.97 6.30
CA ASP A 145 3.66 16.52 7.10
C ASP A 145 2.39 17.15 6.51
N THR A 146 1.47 16.32 6.04
CA THR A 146 0.22 16.71 5.41
C THR A 146 -0.69 17.54 6.34
N TYR A 147 -0.34 17.63 7.62
CA TYR A 147 -1.13 18.31 8.65
C TYR A 147 -0.77 19.80 8.87
N ASN A 148 0.35 20.29 8.29
CA ASN A 148 0.78 21.68 8.44
C ASN A 148 1.25 22.26 7.10
N ILE A 149 0.50 22.01 6.01
CA ILE A 149 0.86 22.50 4.67
C ILE A 149 0.52 23.99 4.53
N TYR A 150 -0.46 24.47 5.28
CA TYR A 150 -0.96 25.84 5.17
C TYR A 150 -0.68 26.60 6.44
N ASP A 151 -0.29 27.87 6.27
CA ASP A 151 -0.22 28.85 7.34
C ASP A 151 -1.64 29.06 7.94
N GLU A 152 -1.73 29.25 9.25
CA GLU A 152 -3.00 29.42 9.98
C GLU A 152 -3.78 30.61 9.41
N GLU A 153 -3.09 31.68 9.03
CA GLU A 153 -3.68 32.88 8.41
C GLU A 153 -4.28 32.57 7.03
N LEU A 154 -3.61 31.74 6.21
CA LEU A 154 -4.14 31.30 4.93
C LEU A 154 -5.39 30.42 5.11
N VAL A 155 -5.39 29.52 6.10
CA VAL A 155 -6.53 28.67 6.39
C VAL A 155 -7.76 29.50 6.76
N ASP A 156 -7.62 30.53 7.61
CA ASP A 156 -8.70 31.41 7.99
C ASP A 156 -9.26 32.16 6.77
N MET A 157 -8.40 32.70 5.89
CA MET A 157 -8.83 33.34 4.65
C MET A 157 -9.56 32.37 3.70
N LEU A 158 -9.13 31.12 3.62
CA LEU A 158 -9.79 30.12 2.77
C LEU A 158 -11.14 29.67 3.35
N ILE A 159 -11.30 29.66 4.67
CA ILE A 159 -12.59 29.38 5.33
C ILE A 159 -13.61 30.47 4.97
N ASP A 160 -13.23 31.73 4.99
CA ASP A 160 -14.11 32.83 4.58
C ASP A 160 -14.50 32.75 3.09
N GLN A 161 -13.70 32.05 2.28
CA GLN A 161 -13.87 31.89 0.83
C GLN A 161 -14.30 30.47 0.42
N ILE A 162 -14.86 29.69 1.35
CA ILE A 162 -15.19 28.28 1.16
C ILE A 162 -16.20 28.00 0.04
N SER A 163 -17.01 29.00 -0.33
CA SER A 163 -18.02 28.90 -1.39
C SER A 163 -17.48 29.14 -2.80
N ASN A 164 -16.21 29.48 -2.94
CA ASN A 164 -15.59 29.77 -4.23
C ASN A 164 -14.42 28.80 -4.55
N LEU A 165 -13.76 29.02 -5.70
CA LEU A 165 -12.65 28.17 -6.14
C LEU A 165 -11.37 28.28 -5.27
N SER A 166 -11.27 29.29 -4.42
CA SER A 166 -10.13 29.52 -3.55
C SER A 166 -9.85 28.32 -2.63
N SER A 167 -10.93 27.73 -2.07
CA SER A 167 -10.81 26.56 -1.21
C SER A 167 -10.36 25.28 -1.94
N ILE A 168 -10.63 25.17 -3.23
CA ILE A 168 -10.23 24.02 -4.05
C ILE A 168 -8.76 24.14 -4.47
N TYR A 169 -8.33 25.33 -4.88
CA TYR A 169 -6.98 25.57 -5.37
C TYR A 169 -6.00 26.05 -4.31
N HIS A 170 -6.47 26.27 -3.09
CA HIS A 170 -5.70 26.78 -1.95
C HIS A 170 -5.00 28.12 -2.26
N LYS A 171 -5.70 28.99 -2.99
CA LYS A 171 -5.27 30.34 -3.35
C LYS A 171 -6.37 31.32 -3.03
N THR A 172 -6.01 32.47 -2.47
CA THR A 172 -6.98 33.53 -2.18
C THR A 172 -7.54 34.16 -3.46
N ALA A 173 -8.72 34.80 -3.39
CA ALA A 173 -9.32 35.42 -4.57
C ALA A 173 -8.46 36.54 -5.17
N ASP A 174 -7.59 37.16 -4.39
CA ASP A 174 -6.71 38.23 -4.83
C ASP A 174 -5.51 37.70 -5.66
N GLU A 175 -5.03 36.49 -5.35
CA GLU A 175 -3.97 35.82 -6.12
C GLU A 175 -4.41 35.39 -7.54
N TRP A 176 -5.70 35.43 -7.84
CA TRP A 176 -6.22 35.13 -9.18
C TRP A 176 -6.28 36.37 -10.10
N ARG A 177 -6.02 37.56 -9.55
CA ARG A 177 -6.14 38.82 -10.29
C ARG A 177 -4.82 39.31 -10.86
N GLU A 178 -3.72 38.68 -10.52
CA GLU A 178 -2.40 38.86 -11.12
C GLU A 178 -2.18 37.96 -12.33
#